data_e27eb2b17f06b4c6b0a93db7f7cf55aa
#
_entry.id   e27eb2b17f06b4c6b0a93db7f7cf55aa
#
_cell.length_a   1.000
_cell.length_b   1.000
_cell.length_c   1.000
_cell.angle_alpha   90.00
_cell.angle_beta   90.00
_cell.angle_gamma   90.00
#
_symmetry.space_group_name_H-M   'P 1'
#
loop_
_entity.id
_entity.type
_entity.pdbx_description
1 polymer ?
#
loop_
_entity_poly.entity_id
_entity_poly.type
_entity_poly.pdbx_seq_one_letter_code
_entity_poly.pdbx_strand_id
1 'polypeptide(L)'
;REAVEGDPIELREVIANRKLLPLPWLKSEITTSRWLEFSQLQSVVTGETRFISSFFLVRSYQKITRTWQGRCLKRGVFSVEKSVLVASDLLGGAALSSVAPAGSQVVVFPRPLDLENDFRPASRRTGETCVRRNLLPDPFFISGMREYQPGDPMNHIHWPATAREGKIMVYENDSSTSQSRTILLNMQTREFANSGAVHADMLENAIRACAAL
;
A
#
# COMPACT_ATOMS: atom_id res chain seq x y z
N ARG A 1 -2.98 4.27 9.59
CA ARG A 1 -2.94 2.81 9.33
C ARG A 1 -2.83 2.58 7.85
N GLU A 2 -2.30 1.41 7.46
CA GLU A 2 -2.08 1.01 6.07
C GLU A 2 -2.96 -0.20 5.75
N ALA A 3 -3.49 -0.26 4.54
CA ALA A 3 -4.29 -1.36 4.01
C ALA A 3 -4.07 -1.47 2.49
N VAL A 4 -4.46 -2.58 1.89
CA VAL A 4 -4.47 -2.78 0.44
C VAL A 4 -5.92 -2.75 -0.05
N GLU A 5 -6.14 -2.36 -1.29
CA GLU A 5 -7.46 -2.35 -1.93
C GLU A 5 -8.12 -3.74 -1.86
N GLY A 6 -9.34 -3.79 -1.34
CA GLY A 6 -10.08 -5.02 -1.08
C GLY A 6 -9.85 -5.65 0.29
N ASP A 7 -8.87 -5.19 1.05
CA ASP A 7 -8.60 -5.72 2.38
C ASP A 7 -9.68 -5.35 3.39
N PRO A 8 -9.92 -6.23 4.38
CA PRO A 8 -10.80 -5.93 5.48
C PRO A 8 -10.18 -4.86 6.39
N ILE A 9 -11.00 -3.92 6.81
CA ILE A 9 -10.66 -2.88 7.77
C ILE A 9 -11.59 -2.92 8.96
N GLU A 10 -11.11 -2.43 10.10
CA GLU A 10 -11.90 -2.34 11.31
C GLU A 10 -12.06 -0.89 11.76
N LEU A 11 -13.30 -0.46 11.92
CA LEU A 11 -13.66 0.79 12.59
C LEU A 11 -14.03 0.46 14.04
N ARG A 12 -13.24 0.95 14.97
CA ARG A 12 -13.51 0.79 16.40
C ARG A 12 -14.04 2.08 16.98
N GLU A 13 -15.30 2.05 17.41
CA GLU A 13 -15.98 3.15 18.05
C GLU A 13 -16.01 2.91 19.55
N VAL A 14 -15.51 3.90 20.32
CA VAL A 14 -15.42 3.84 21.78
C VAL A 14 -16.16 5.01 22.37
N ILE A 15 -17.23 4.74 23.10
CA ILE A 15 -18.04 5.74 23.79
C ILE A 15 -17.97 5.48 25.28
N ALA A 16 -17.65 6.52 26.05
CA ALA A 16 -17.57 6.44 27.51
C ALA A 16 -18.41 7.52 28.14
N ASN A 17 -19.36 7.13 28.97
CA ASN A 17 -20.09 8.02 29.85
C ASN A 17 -19.36 8.09 31.20
N ARG A 18 -18.86 9.27 31.57
CA ARG A 18 -18.17 9.51 32.84
C ARG A 18 -19.04 10.23 33.86
N LYS A 19 -20.37 10.28 33.60
CA LYS A 19 -21.34 10.96 34.43
C LYS A 19 -22.24 9.97 35.14
N LEU A 20 -22.86 10.43 36.24
CA LEU A 20 -23.83 9.66 37.02
C LEU A 20 -25.12 9.42 36.22
N LEU A 21 -25.54 10.39 35.40
CA LEU A 21 -26.75 10.26 34.60
C LEU A 21 -26.51 9.33 33.41
N PRO A 22 -27.38 8.34 33.16
CA PRO A 22 -27.35 7.52 31.99
C PRO A 22 -27.73 8.34 30.76
N LEU A 23 -27.19 7.92 29.58
CA LEU A 23 -27.56 8.44 28.27
C LEU A 23 -28.42 7.39 27.55
N PRO A 24 -29.74 7.48 27.69
CA PRO A 24 -30.64 6.45 27.17
C PRO A 24 -30.72 6.45 25.65
N TRP A 25 -30.45 7.57 25.02
CA TRP A 25 -30.50 7.77 23.60
C TRP A 25 -29.27 8.57 23.11
N LEU A 26 -28.32 7.89 22.56
CA LEU A 26 -27.15 8.51 21.97
C LEU A 26 -26.99 8.01 20.54
N LYS A 27 -27.08 8.93 19.58
CA LYS A 27 -26.81 8.68 18.17
C LYS A 27 -25.40 9.16 17.86
N SER A 28 -24.59 8.31 17.26
CA SER A 28 -23.30 8.66 16.71
C SER A 28 -23.41 8.71 15.19
N GLU A 29 -23.01 9.82 14.60
CA GLU A 29 -22.96 10.03 13.16
C GLU A 29 -21.50 10.23 12.75
N ILE A 30 -20.98 9.29 11.98
CA ILE A 30 -19.60 9.32 11.48
C ILE A 30 -19.61 9.65 10.01
N THR A 31 -18.82 10.63 9.62
CA THR A 31 -18.62 11.03 8.22
C THR A 31 -17.31 10.46 7.71
N THR A 32 -17.37 9.69 6.64
CA THR A 32 -16.22 9.05 6.02
C THR A 32 -16.33 9.04 4.50
N SER A 33 -15.29 8.60 3.80
CA SER A 33 -15.32 8.47 2.34
C SER A 33 -16.26 7.35 1.88
N ARG A 34 -16.92 7.55 0.72
CA ARG A 34 -17.76 6.54 0.08
C ARG A 34 -17.03 5.23 -0.21
N TRP A 35 -15.72 5.28 -0.37
CA TRP A 35 -14.88 4.15 -0.71
C TRP A 35 -14.53 3.22 0.45
N LEU A 36 -14.92 3.62 1.67
CA LEU A 36 -14.87 2.77 2.87
C LEU A 36 -16.26 2.20 3.10
N GLU A 37 -16.44 0.91 2.85
CA GLU A 37 -17.70 0.21 3.03
C GLU A 37 -17.69 -0.56 4.34
N PHE A 38 -18.73 -0.37 5.17
CA PHE A 38 -18.90 -1.08 6.43
C PHE A 38 -20.13 -1.96 6.39
N SER A 39 -19.94 -3.24 6.64
CA SER A 39 -21.03 -4.20 6.81
C SER A 39 -21.75 -3.94 8.13
N GLN A 40 -23.05 -4.16 8.19
CA GLN A 40 -23.85 -4.09 9.41
C GLN A 40 -24.15 -2.67 9.95
N LEU A 41 -23.80 -1.63 9.25
CA LEU A 41 -24.13 -0.25 9.62
C LEU A 41 -25.14 0.36 8.65
N GLN A 42 -26.08 1.11 9.23
CA GLN A 42 -26.94 1.96 8.40
C GLN A 42 -26.08 3.10 7.86
N SER A 43 -25.93 3.13 6.55
CA SER A 43 -25.14 4.16 5.90
C SER A 43 -25.89 4.75 4.72
N VAL A 44 -25.75 6.06 4.56
CA VAL A 44 -26.26 6.82 3.42
C VAL A 44 -25.06 7.40 2.69
N VAL A 45 -25.00 7.18 1.37
CA VAL A 45 -23.93 7.72 0.53
C VAL A 45 -24.49 8.93 -0.21
N THR A 46 -23.81 10.05 -0.07
CA THR A 46 -24.13 11.30 -0.77
C THR A 46 -22.87 11.86 -1.41
N GLY A 47 -22.81 11.81 -2.75
CA GLY A 47 -21.61 12.22 -3.50
C GLY A 47 -20.38 11.36 -3.13
N GLU A 48 -19.31 11.99 -2.67
CA GLU A 48 -18.05 11.33 -2.26
C GLU A 48 -18.04 10.92 -0.79
N THR A 49 -19.11 11.24 -0.05
CA THR A 49 -19.17 11.07 1.40
C THR A 49 -20.15 9.97 1.79
N ARG A 50 -19.79 9.19 2.79
CA ARG A 50 -20.66 8.20 3.44
C ARG A 50 -20.93 8.63 4.87
N PHE A 51 -22.20 8.71 5.21
CA PHE A 51 -22.69 8.97 6.56
C PHE A 51 -23.07 7.65 7.21
N ILE A 52 -22.49 7.36 8.33
CA ILE A 52 -22.72 6.14 9.11
C ILE A 52 -23.41 6.55 10.41
N SER A 53 -24.55 5.95 10.74
CA SER A 53 -25.24 6.21 11.99
C SER A 53 -25.31 4.96 12.85
N SER A 54 -25.00 5.11 14.13
CA SER A 54 -25.10 4.07 15.14
C SER A 54 -25.79 4.61 16.40
N PHE A 55 -26.54 3.74 17.08
CA PHE A 55 -27.28 4.07 18.28
C PHE A 55 -26.71 3.35 19.49
N PHE A 56 -26.62 4.07 20.61
CA PHE A 56 -26.09 3.57 21.86
C PHE A 56 -27.03 3.91 23.02
N LEU A 57 -27.15 2.99 23.95
CA LEU A 57 -27.67 3.19 25.25
C LEU A 57 -26.52 3.05 26.25
N VAL A 58 -26.10 4.13 26.85
CA VAL A 58 -24.91 4.18 27.73
C VAL A 58 -25.32 4.43 29.14
N ARG A 59 -25.08 3.50 30.04
CA ARG A 59 -25.36 3.62 31.46
C ARG A 59 -24.38 4.57 32.14
N SER A 60 -24.67 4.91 33.39
CA SER A 60 -23.77 5.70 34.25
C SER A 60 -22.39 5.02 34.34
N TYR A 61 -21.33 5.80 34.17
CA TYR A 61 -19.94 5.33 34.23
C TYR A 61 -19.60 4.14 33.34
N GLN A 62 -20.34 3.93 32.25
CA GLN A 62 -20.15 2.83 31.32
C GLN A 62 -19.31 3.25 30.15
N LYS A 63 -18.40 2.33 29.70
CA LYS A 63 -17.67 2.40 28.45
C LYS A 63 -18.16 1.29 27.50
N ILE A 64 -18.57 1.67 26.32
CA ILE A 64 -18.99 0.74 25.25
C ILE A 64 -17.97 0.83 24.12
N THR A 65 -17.51 -0.33 23.67
CA THR A 65 -16.66 -0.45 22.49
C THR A 65 -17.40 -1.30 21.46
N ARG A 66 -17.56 -0.77 20.25
CA ARG A 66 -18.09 -1.50 19.11
C ARG A 66 -17.05 -1.52 18.00
N THR A 67 -16.92 -2.66 17.36
CA THR A 67 -16.01 -2.85 16.21
C THR A 67 -16.87 -3.20 15.01
N TRP A 68 -16.65 -2.47 13.93
CA TRP A 68 -17.35 -2.63 12.67
C TRP A 68 -16.38 -3.14 11.63
N GLN A 69 -16.76 -4.20 10.92
CA GLN A 69 -15.97 -4.74 9.83
C GLN A 69 -16.35 -4.02 8.54
N GLY A 70 -15.33 -3.63 7.78
CA GLY A 70 -15.51 -2.97 6.50
C GLY A 70 -14.47 -3.40 5.49
N ARG A 71 -14.54 -2.82 4.29
CA ARG A 71 -13.59 -3.05 3.20
C ARG A 71 -13.23 -1.73 2.54
N CYS A 72 -11.99 -1.65 2.05
CA CYS A 72 -11.51 -0.55 1.23
C CYS A 72 -11.81 -0.86 -0.23
N LEU A 73 -12.71 -0.10 -0.87
CA LEU A 73 -13.12 -0.33 -2.25
C LEU A 73 -12.16 0.26 -3.28
N LYS A 74 -11.36 1.25 -2.89
CA LYS A 74 -10.45 1.97 -3.78
C LYS A 74 -9.21 2.40 -3.05
N ARG A 75 -8.08 2.48 -3.78
CA ARG A 75 -6.84 3.04 -3.26
C ARG A 75 -6.98 4.54 -2.98
N GLY A 76 -6.23 5.04 -2.05
CA GLY A 76 -6.21 6.47 -1.70
C GLY A 76 -5.93 6.70 -0.23
N VAL A 77 -6.03 7.96 0.16
CA VAL A 77 -5.91 8.37 1.55
C VAL A 77 -7.29 8.77 2.03
N PHE A 78 -7.82 8.02 3.00
CA PHE A 78 -9.14 8.24 3.54
C PHE A 78 -9.06 8.60 5.01
N SER A 79 -9.84 9.60 5.41
CA SER A 79 -9.95 10.03 6.79
C SER A 79 -11.39 9.89 7.30
N VAL A 80 -11.52 9.62 8.58
CA VAL A 80 -12.77 9.84 9.28
C VAL A 80 -12.79 11.32 9.68
N GLU A 81 -13.59 12.10 8.97
CA GLU A 81 -13.54 13.56 9.08
C GLU A 81 -14.15 14.07 10.39
N LYS A 82 -15.36 13.64 10.67
CA LYS A 82 -16.14 14.12 11.81
C LYS A 82 -16.94 12.98 12.43
N SER A 83 -17.06 13.03 13.74
CA SER A 83 -18.03 12.24 14.49
C SER A 83 -18.91 13.20 15.27
N VAL A 84 -20.19 13.17 14.97
CA VAL A 84 -21.19 13.99 15.67
C VAL A 84 -21.96 13.08 16.62
N LEU A 85 -21.94 13.42 17.90
CA LEU A 85 -22.72 12.74 18.92
C LEU A 85 -23.98 13.54 19.21
N VAL A 86 -25.14 12.95 19.01
CA VAL A 86 -26.44 13.56 19.37
C VAL A 86 -27.03 12.77 20.50
N ALA A 87 -27.13 13.42 21.64
CA ALA A 87 -27.83 12.88 22.81
C ALA A 87 -29.20 13.53 22.94
N SER A 88 -30.23 12.72 23.15
CA SER A 88 -31.57 13.24 23.47
C SER A 88 -32.11 12.60 24.76
N ASP A 89 -33.06 13.29 25.35
CA ASP A 89 -33.80 12.74 26.46
C ASP A 89 -34.85 11.70 25.98
N LEU A 90 -35.43 10.96 26.94
CA LEU A 90 -36.42 9.92 26.65
C LEU A 90 -37.74 10.50 26.09
N LEU A 91 -38.02 11.75 26.31
CA LEU A 91 -39.24 12.43 25.90
C LEU A 91 -39.09 13.22 24.60
N GLY A 92 -37.82 13.31 24.09
CA GLY A 92 -37.53 14.03 22.84
C GLY A 92 -37.62 15.56 22.96
N GLY A 93 -37.70 16.09 24.17
CA GLY A 93 -37.84 17.54 24.42
C GLY A 93 -36.54 18.32 24.26
N ALA A 94 -35.41 17.69 24.47
CA ALA A 94 -34.08 18.31 24.34
C ALA A 94 -33.13 17.41 23.59
N ALA A 95 -32.45 17.97 22.59
CA ALA A 95 -31.36 17.31 21.87
C ALA A 95 -30.07 18.14 22.00
N LEU A 96 -29.01 17.51 22.45
CA LEU A 96 -27.68 18.11 22.54
C LEU A 96 -26.76 17.46 21.51
N SER A 97 -26.17 18.25 20.65
CA SER A 97 -25.17 17.77 19.70
C SER A 97 -23.76 18.19 20.08
N SER A 98 -22.81 17.31 19.95
CA SER A 98 -21.40 17.59 20.19
C SER A 98 -20.55 16.97 19.07
N VAL A 99 -19.61 17.74 18.55
CA VAL A 99 -18.67 17.26 17.54
C VAL A 99 -17.45 16.68 18.25
N ALA A 100 -17.19 15.40 18.02
CA ALA A 100 -15.99 14.76 18.50
C ALA A 100 -14.95 14.70 17.38
N PRO A 101 -13.70 15.09 17.62
CA PRO A 101 -12.65 14.97 16.62
C PRO A 101 -12.37 13.48 16.36
N ALA A 102 -12.50 13.08 15.11
CA ALA A 102 -12.18 11.73 14.67
C ALA A 102 -10.93 11.79 13.78
N GLY A 103 -9.76 11.90 14.38
CA GLY A 103 -8.48 12.03 13.68
C GLY A 103 -7.91 10.70 13.16
N SER A 104 -8.74 9.81 12.66
CA SER A 104 -8.28 8.52 12.12
C SER A 104 -8.10 8.60 10.61
N GLN A 105 -6.91 8.23 10.15
CA GLN A 105 -6.56 8.18 8.74
C GLN A 105 -6.12 6.77 8.35
N VAL A 106 -6.51 6.35 7.16
CA VAL A 106 -6.12 5.09 6.54
C VAL A 106 -5.54 5.38 5.14
N VAL A 107 -4.36 4.85 4.87
CA VAL A 107 -3.73 4.85 3.54
C VAL A 107 -3.99 3.51 2.90
N VAL A 108 -4.63 3.52 1.75
CA VAL A 108 -4.96 2.31 1.01
C VAL A 108 -4.10 2.25 -0.24
N PHE A 109 -3.25 1.23 -0.31
CA PHE A 109 -2.39 0.96 -1.46
C PHE A 109 -3.14 0.24 -2.58
N PRO A 110 -2.74 0.41 -3.83
CA PRO A 110 -3.31 -0.35 -4.93
C PRO A 110 -3.01 -1.85 -4.76
N ARG A 111 -3.92 -2.69 -5.18
CA ARG A 111 -3.70 -4.14 -5.21
C ARG A 111 -2.81 -4.49 -6.38
N PRO A 112 -1.62 -5.10 -6.17
CA PRO A 112 -0.76 -5.52 -7.27
C PRO A 112 -1.48 -6.50 -8.19
N LEU A 113 -1.26 -6.37 -9.51
CA LEU A 113 -1.71 -7.37 -10.48
C LEU A 113 -0.78 -8.58 -10.43
N ASP A 114 -1.34 -9.75 -10.61
CA ASP A 114 -0.56 -10.97 -10.81
C ASP A 114 -0.01 -10.99 -12.25
N LEU A 115 1.23 -10.50 -12.40
CA LEU A 115 1.88 -10.37 -13.71
C LEU A 115 2.49 -11.69 -14.22
N GLU A 116 2.55 -12.74 -13.41
CA GLU A 116 3.20 -13.99 -13.79
C GLU A 116 2.51 -14.66 -14.99
N ASN A 117 1.21 -14.49 -15.12
CA ASN A 117 0.42 -15.08 -16.20
C ASN A 117 0.28 -14.18 -17.43
N ASP A 118 0.27 -12.86 -17.27
CA ASP A 118 -0.05 -11.93 -18.35
C ASP A 118 1.16 -11.21 -18.94
N PHE A 119 2.22 -11.06 -18.19
CA PHE A 119 3.43 -10.35 -18.59
C PHE A 119 4.65 -11.26 -18.56
N ARG A 120 4.84 -12.06 -19.60
CA ARG A 120 6.16 -12.65 -19.89
C ARG A 120 7.04 -11.53 -20.47
N PRO A 121 8.04 -11.03 -19.73
CA PRO A 121 8.93 -10.02 -20.28
C PRO A 121 9.55 -10.56 -21.57
N ALA A 122 9.52 -9.75 -22.61
CA ALA A 122 10.05 -10.12 -23.94
C ALA A 122 11.53 -10.57 -23.91
N SER A 123 12.23 -10.31 -22.81
CA SER A 123 13.61 -10.75 -22.58
C SER A 123 13.80 -12.28 -22.55
N ARG A 124 12.72 -13.07 -22.36
CA ARG A 124 12.81 -14.54 -22.46
C ARG A 124 12.71 -15.08 -23.89
N ARG A 125 12.40 -14.23 -24.87
CA ARG A 125 12.32 -14.64 -26.29
C ARG A 125 13.56 -14.33 -27.09
N THR A 126 14.52 -13.62 -26.52
CA THR A 126 15.79 -13.40 -27.18
C THR A 126 16.71 -14.51 -26.75
N GLY A 127 16.83 -15.53 -27.65
CA GLY A 127 17.94 -16.45 -27.57
C GLY A 127 19.21 -15.64 -27.48
N GLU A 128 20.15 -16.16 -26.68
CA GLU A 128 21.55 -15.76 -26.52
C GLU A 128 22.05 -14.62 -27.42
N THR A 129 21.57 -13.43 -27.24
CA THR A 129 22.38 -12.28 -27.56
C THR A 129 23.32 -12.12 -26.35
N CYS A 130 24.52 -12.69 -26.49
CA CYS A 130 25.66 -12.27 -25.70
C CYS A 130 25.85 -10.78 -25.90
N VAL A 131 25.10 -9.98 -25.16
CA VAL A 131 25.46 -8.59 -24.93
C VAL A 131 26.74 -8.71 -24.11
N ARG A 132 27.90 -8.54 -24.77
CA ARG A 132 29.14 -8.16 -24.09
C ARG A 132 28.86 -6.81 -23.44
N ARG A 133 28.11 -6.81 -22.33
CA ARG A 133 28.14 -5.70 -21.41
C ARG A 133 29.54 -5.71 -20.83
N ASN A 134 30.23 -4.59 -20.94
CA ASN A 134 31.40 -4.29 -20.14
C ASN A 134 30.91 -4.22 -18.68
N LEU A 135 30.72 -5.40 -18.09
CA LEU A 135 30.45 -5.53 -16.68
C LEU A 135 31.78 -5.20 -16.02
N LEU A 136 31.83 -4.05 -15.35
CA LEU A 136 32.96 -3.74 -14.47
C LEU A 136 32.94 -4.80 -13.36
N PRO A 137 34.00 -5.64 -13.26
CA PRO A 137 34.09 -6.61 -12.18
C PRO A 137 34.11 -5.87 -10.87
N ASP A 138 33.25 -6.29 -9.92
CA ASP A 138 33.24 -5.72 -8.58
C ASP A 138 34.48 -6.21 -7.82
N PRO A 139 35.41 -5.33 -7.43
CA PRO A 139 36.64 -5.75 -6.74
C PRO A 139 36.40 -6.36 -5.36
N PHE A 140 35.21 -6.22 -4.79
CA PHE A 140 34.87 -6.72 -3.46
C PHE A 140 34.20 -8.11 -3.48
N PHE A 141 33.69 -8.54 -4.64
CA PHE A 141 33.05 -9.86 -4.78
C PHE A 141 33.96 -10.80 -5.55
N ILE A 142 34.58 -11.73 -4.83
CA ILE A 142 35.43 -12.78 -5.39
C ILE A 142 34.57 -14.02 -5.58
N SER A 143 34.35 -14.44 -6.84
CA SER A 143 33.58 -15.65 -7.19
C SER A 143 34.44 -16.92 -7.14
N GLY A 144 35.75 -16.78 -7.40
CA GLY A 144 36.63 -17.93 -7.45
C GLY A 144 38.10 -17.58 -7.71
N MET A 145 38.85 -18.59 -8.09
CA MET A 145 40.24 -18.46 -8.50
C MET A 145 40.44 -19.22 -9.78
N ARG A 146 41.18 -18.66 -10.75
CA ARG A 146 41.57 -19.28 -11.98
C ARG A 146 43.07 -19.15 -12.26
N GLU A 147 43.59 -19.92 -13.21
CA GLU A 147 44.95 -19.81 -13.65
C GLU A 147 45.16 -18.48 -14.42
N TYR A 148 46.32 -17.86 -14.20
CA TYR A 148 46.70 -16.59 -14.81
C TYR A 148 46.72 -16.70 -16.34
N GLN A 149 46.17 -15.70 -17.01
CA GLN A 149 46.25 -15.54 -18.46
C GLN A 149 47.03 -14.27 -18.82
N PRO A 150 47.80 -14.27 -19.94
CA PRO A 150 48.49 -13.07 -20.40
C PRO A 150 47.52 -11.91 -20.60
N GLY A 151 47.75 -10.84 -19.87
CA GLY A 151 46.86 -9.66 -19.83
C GLY A 151 46.14 -9.43 -18.49
N ASP A 152 46.18 -10.41 -17.61
CA ASP A 152 45.59 -10.20 -16.26
C ASP A 152 46.45 -9.22 -15.43
N PRO A 153 45.79 -8.33 -14.65
CA PRO A 153 46.48 -7.37 -13.82
C PRO A 153 47.22 -8.07 -12.67
N MET A 154 48.49 -7.72 -12.46
CA MET A 154 49.35 -8.30 -11.43
C MET A 154 48.85 -8.15 -10.00
N ASN A 155 48.03 -7.14 -9.74
CA ASN A 155 47.43 -6.89 -8.42
C ASN A 155 46.30 -7.91 -8.08
N HIS A 156 45.84 -8.69 -9.06
CA HIS A 156 44.83 -9.74 -8.84
C HIS A 156 45.47 -11.12 -8.54
N ILE A 157 46.78 -11.23 -8.43
CA ILE A 157 47.43 -12.51 -8.14
C ILE A 157 47.16 -12.91 -6.70
N HIS A 158 46.67 -14.14 -6.52
CA HIS A 158 46.48 -14.75 -5.20
C HIS A 158 47.73 -15.54 -4.78
N TRP A 159 48.67 -14.87 -4.13
CA TRP A 159 49.95 -15.44 -3.75
C TRP A 159 49.86 -16.73 -2.91
N PRO A 160 48.96 -16.85 -1.91
CA PRO A 160 48.82 -18.09 -1.16
C PRO A 160 48.36 -19.30 -2.00
N ALA A 161 47.46 -19.11 -2.96
CA ALA A 161 47.04 -20.18 -3.86
C ALA A 161 48.14 -20.53 -4.84
N THR A 162 48.81 -19.53 -5.40
CA THR A 162 49.99 -19.70 -6.28
C THR A 162 51.06 -20.55 -5.62
N ALA A 163 51.35 -20.34 -4.33
CA ALA A 163 52.34 -21.11 -3.61
C ALA A 163 51.91 -22.57 -3.37
N ARG A 164 50.62 -22.84 -3.29
CA ARG A 164 50.10 -24.22 -3.08
C ARG A 164 50.03 -24.99 -4.41
N GLU A 165 49.55 -24.34 -5.44
CA GLU A 165 49.33 -25.00 -6.74
C GLU A 165 50.56 -25.04 -7.64
N GLY A 166 51.58 -24.23 -7.34
CA GLY A 166 52.79 -24.11 -8.17
C GLY A 166 52.61 -23.42 -9.51
N LYS A 167 51.40 -22.84 -9.73
CA LYS A 167 51.01 -22.08 -10.90
C LYS A 167 50.45 -20.74 -10.48
N ILE A 168 50.63 -19.71 -11.30
CA ILE A 168 50.11 -18.38 -10.98
C ILE A 168 48.59 -18.39 -10.99
N MET A 169 47.98 -18.12 -9.84
CA MET A 169 46.51 -18.06 -9.65
C MET A 169 46.06 -16.62 -9.47
N VAL A 170 44.94 -16.25 -10.08
CA VAL A 170 44.32 -14.92 -9.99
C VAL A 170 42.92 -15.01 -9.42
N TYR A 171 42.50 -13.96 -8.73
CA TYR A 171 41.10 -13.83 -8.31
C TYR A 171 40.20 -13.67 -9.53
N GLU A 172 39.09 -14.38 -9.53
CA GLU A 172 37.98 -14.16 -10.44
C GLU A 172 36.88 -13.40 -9.69
N ASN A 173 36.65 -12.17 -10.12
CA ASN A 173 35.66 -11.34 -9.51
C ASN A 173 34.29 -11.57 -10.17
N ASP A 174 33.24 -11.65 -9.35
CA ASP A 174 31.88 -11.72 -9.85
C ASP A 174 31.42 -10.32 -10.29
N SER A 175 30.67 -10.27 -11.37
CA SER A 175 30.09 -9.03 -11.86
C SER A 175 28.69 -8.88 -11.26
N SER A 176 28.62 -8.18 -10.13
CA SER A 176 27.35 -7.80 -9.53
C SER A 176 26.71 -6.70 -10.37
N THR A 177 25.62 -7.02 -11.06
CA THR A 177 24.78 -6.04 -11.72
C THR A 177 23.60 -5.69 -10.83
N SER A 178 23.67 -4.58 -10.15
CA SER A 178 22.46 -3.97 -9.59
C SER A 178 21.63 -3.42 -10.75
N GLN A 179 20.57 -4.11 -11.11
CA GLN A 179 19.63 -3.61 -12.12
C GLN A 179 18.72 -2.59 -11.47
N SER A 180 19.01 -1.30 -11.63
CA SER A 180 18.03 -0.25 -11.31
C SER A 180 16.99 -0.21 -12.45
N ARG A 181 15.72 -0.34 -12.08
CA ARG A 181 14.62 -0.22 -13.04
C ARG A 181 13.90 1.09 -12.75
N THR A 182 13.68 1.89 -13.79
CA THR A 182 12.89 3.10 -13.70
C THR A 182 11.55 2.85 -14.39
N ILE A 183 10.47 3.02 -13.65
CA ILE A 183 9.10 2.87 -14.15
C ILE A 183 8.55 4.26 -14.40
N LEU A 184 8.16 4.56 -15.64
CA LEU A 184 7.52 5.81 -16.03
C LEU A 184 6.04 5.53 -16.27
N LEU A 185 5.18 6.04 -15.39
CA LEU A 185 3.74 5.94 -15.52
C LEU A 185 3.17 7.22 -16.13
N ASN A 186 2.55 7.10 -17.31
CA ASN A 186 1.81 8.20 -17.92
C ASN A 186 0.45 8.34 -17.24
N MET A 187 0.24 9.48 -16.57
CA MET A 187 -0.99 9.82 -15.84
C MET A 187 -2.01 10.58 -16.70
N GLN A 188 -1.77 10.75 -18.00
CA GLN A 188 -2.69 11.40 -18.90
C GLN A 188 -3.91 10.50 -19.15
N THR A 189 -5.08 10.95 -18.72
CA THR A 189 -6.35 10.25 -18.91
C THR A 189 -7.13 10.73 -20.12
N ARG A 190 -6.67 11.76 -20.80
CA ARG A 190 -7.28 12.31 -22.02
C ARG A 190 -6.50 11.85 -23.23
N GLU A 191 -7.12 11.09 -24.09
CA GLU A 191 -6.64 10.89 -25.45
C GLU A 191 -6.82 12.15 -26.28
N PHE A 192 -5.89 12.38 -27.21
CA PHE A 192 -5.84 13.56 -28.05
C PHE A 192 -7.19 13.98 -28.60
N ALA A 193 -7.55 15.20 -28.30
CA ALA A 193 -8.41 16.18 -28.99
C ALA A 193 -9.88 15.84 -29.33
N ASN A 194 -10.38 14.61 -29.44
CA ASN A 194 -11.73 14.38 -29.97
C ASN A 194 -12.63 13.39 -29.21
N SER A 195 -12.14 12.60 -28.29
CA SER A 195 -12.99 11.74 -27.46
C SER A 195 -12.92 12.20 -26.00
N GLY A 196 -14.01 12.76 -25.50
CA GLY A 196 -14.13 13.15 -24.09
C GLY A 196 -14.20 11.98 -23.10
N ALA A 197 -13.80 10.79 -23.51
CA ALA A 197 -13.77 9.61 -22.69
C ALA A 197 -12.53 9.62 -21.79
N VAL A 198 -12.76 9.70 -20.48
CA VAL A 198 -11.73 9.51 -19.47
C VAL A 198 -11.61 8.03 -19.18
N HIS A 199 -10.53 7.41 -19.61
CA HIS A 199 -10.24 5.99 -19.32
C HIS A 199 -9.67 5.81 -17.90
N ALA A 200 -10.50 6.08 -16.89
CA ALA A 200 -10.11 5.94 -15.50
C ALA A 200 -9.68 4.49 -15.14
N ASP A 201 -10.34 3.51 -15.73
CA ASP A 201 -10.04 2.09 -15.47
C ASP A 201 -8.69 1.66 -16.04
N MET A 202 -8.29 2.22 -17.18
CA MET A 202 -6.96 1.96 -17.75
C MET A 202 -5.85 2.52 -16.84
N LEU A 203 -6.06 3.70 -16.28
CA LEU A 203 -5.11 4.31 -15.35
C LEU A 203 -5.00 3.48 -14.05
N GLU A 204 -6.12 3.02 -13.51
CA GLU A 204 -6.11 2.17 -12.31
C GLU A 204 -5.37 0.85 -12.56
N ASN A 205 -5.61 0.22 -13.71
CA ASN A 205 -4.90 -1.00 -14.10
C ASN A 205 -3.40 -0.76 -14.32
N ALA A 206 -3.01 0.36 -14.92
CA ALA A 206 -1.61 0.75 -15.07
C ALA A 206 -0.92 0.96 -13.72
N ILE A 207 -1.59 1.59 -12.76
CA ILE A 207 -1.07 1.77 -11.41
C ILE A 207 -0.91 0.43 -10.68
N ARG A 208 -1.89 -0.47 -10.80
CA ARG A 208 -1.81 -1.82 -10.24
C ARG A 208 -0.68 -2.65 -10.86
N ALA A 209 -0.45 -2.50 -12.17
CA ALA A 209 0.66 -3.14 -12.86
C ALA A 209 2.02 -2.58 -12.38
N CYS A 210 2.14 -1.26 -12.23
CA CYS A 210 3.36 -0.63 -11.68
C CYS A 210 3.63 -1.03 -10.22
N ALA A 211 2.60 -1.29 -9.44
CA ALA A 211 2.74 -1.75 -8.06
C ALA A 211 3.19 -3.22 -7.96
N ALA A 212 3.08 -3.99 -9.06
CA ALA A 212 3.47 -5.39 -9.15
C ALA A 212 4.90 -5.60 -9.67
N LEU A 213 5.54 -4.55 -10.23
CA LEU A 213 6.89 -4.56 -10.80
C LEU A 213 7.96 -4.20 -9.76
#